data_0e569782a7e682053a7f878f65db4bd6
#
_entry.id   0e569782a7e682053a7f878f65db4bd6
#
_cell.length_a   1.000
_cell.length_b   1.000
_cell.length_c   1.000
_cell.angle_alpha   90.00
_cell.angle_beta   90.00
_cell.angle_gamma   90.00
#
_symmetry.space_group_name_H-M   'P 1'
#
loop_
_entity.id
_entity.type
_entity.pdbx_description
1 polymer ?
#
loop_
_entity_poly.entity_id
_entity_poly.type
_entity_poly.pdbx_seq_one_letter_code
_entity_poly.pdbx_strand_id
1 'polypeptide(L)'
;MQSLWPWLHEYALGAVRHAHRAGSSNGWTSAAVVVAVIGAAIVAWQAWETHRTTSLSQKALAASAALAIDSARSRLDQEAPRIDVYVEGVSILTDGPRDTPPAQIEPGARWDLSHDSARSLQVQARVRVKNLMSDRTTHLKVTGLHDPDMRADTEVLLLPTTERFYFLTATFTLGQWAENWESHQAGMPAPNVVNGCVISGDDRDEGVVDRWPLCLAAWPIQPAGDSAGTWQLTEGKDWSDIAMRPLRERSYWISQRRGIPLPDLPERRAPTGRQARNGSA
;
A
#
# COMPACT_ATOMS: atom_id res chain seq x y z
N MET A 1 -8.21 -24.84 27.46
CA MET A 1 -9.41 -24.88 28.33
C MET A 1 -9.87 -26.31 28.62
N GLN A 2 -8.99 -27.25 28.94
CA GLN A 2 -9.31 -28.67 29.12
C GLN A 2 -9.14 -29.17 30.55
N SER A 3 -9.01 -28.34 31.57
CA SER A 3 -8.54 -28.81 32.87
C SER A 3 -9.42 -28.51 34.10
N LEU A 4 -10.60 -27.94 33.94
CA LEU A 4 -11.47 -27.67 35.11
C LEU A 4 -12.38 -28.84 35.47
N TRP A 5 -12.75 -29.67 34.49
CA TRP A 5 -13.64 -30.82 34.71
C TRP A 5 -13.05 -31.95 35.57
N PRO A 6 -11.76 -32.32 35.43
CA PRO A 6 -11.16 -33.33 36.31
C PRO A 6 -11.13 -32.84 37.76
N TRP A 7 -10.87 -31.56 38.01
CA TRP A 7 -10.75 -31.00 39.34
C TRP A 7 -12.09 -30.95 40.08
N LEU A 8 -13.16 -30.56 39.38
CA LEU A 8 -14.53 -30.60 39.94
C LEU A 8 -14.99 -32.02 40.23
N HIS A 9 -14.62 -33.00 39.42
CA HIS A 9 -14.96 -34.39 39.63
C HIS A 9 -14.23 -34.99 40.87
N GLU A 10 -12.94 -34.66 41.06
CA GLU A 10 -12.18 -35.07 42.25
C GLU A 10 -12.69 -34.40 43.53
N TYR A 11 -13.08 -33.11 43.45
CA TYR A 11 -13.63 -32.39 44.62
C TYR A 11 -15.00 -32.96 45.00
N ALA A 12 -15.85 -33.26 44.06
CA ALA A 12 -17.15 -33.91 44.33
C ALA A 12 -17.01 -35.30 44.93
N LEU A 13 -16.09 -36.10 44.41
CA LEU A 13 -15.82 -37.45 44.95
C LEU A 13 -15.17 -37.37 46.35
N GLY A 14 -14.31 -36.39 46.62
CA GLY A 14 -13.73 -36.11 47.94
C GLY A 14 -14.79 -35.74 48.98
N ALA A 15 -15.71 -34.86 48.61
CA ALA A 15 -16.84 -34.44 49.50
C ALA A 15 -17.76 -35.61 49.82
N VAL A 16 -18.11 -36.45 48.83
CA VAL A 16 -18.94 -37.64 49.08
C VAL A 16 -18.26 -38.68 49.97
N ARG A 17 -16.92 -38.89 49.80
CA ARG A 17 -16.15 -39.82 50.65
C ARG A 17 -16.02 -39.32 52.10
N HIS A 18 -15.89 -38.01 52.32
CA HIS A 18 -15.88 -37.42 53.67
C HIS A 18 -17.26 -37.49 54.35
N ALA A 19 -18.34 -37.25 53.60
CA ALA A 19 -19.74 -37.42 54.11
C ALA A 19 -20.04 -38.87 54.53
N HIS A 20 -19.48 -39.87 53.85
CA HIS A 20 -19.68 -41.30 54.17
C HIS A 20 -18.85 -41.76 55.36
N ARG A 21 -17.74 -41.11 55.68
CA ARG A 21 -16.88 -41.44 56.88
C ARG A 21 -17.38 -40.75 58.14
N ALA A 22 -18.16 -39.70 58.07
CA ALA A 22 -18.79 -39.05 59.23
C ALA A 22 -20.08 -39.83 59.62
N GLY A 23 -19.85 -41.04 60.11
CA GLY A 23 -20.90 -42.03 60.41
C GLY A 23 -22.01 -41.49 61.29
N SER A 24 -23.21 -41.62 60.79
CA SER A 24 -24.47 -41.96 61.46
C SER A 24 -24.86 -41.18 62.74
N SER A 25 -25.11 -39.91 62.65
CA SER A 25 -26.03 -39.37 63.70
C SER A 25 -26.93 -38.21 63.26
N ASN A 26 -26.81 -37.66 62.10
CA ASN A 26 -27.77 -36.63 61.68
C ASN A 26 -28.04 -36.71 60.18
N GLY A 27 -29.17 -37.29 59.77
CA GLY A 27 -29.65 -37.32 58.40
C GLY A 27 -29.77 -35.93 57.73
N TRP A 28 -29.78 -34.89 58.52
CA TRP A 28 -29.81 -33.50 58.09
C TRP A 28 -28.47 -33.02 57.50
N THR A 29 -27.33 -33.50 57.96
CA THR A 29 -26.02 -33.08 57.47
C THR A 29 -25.77 -33.63 56.07
N SER A 30 -26.21 -34.86 55.78
CA SER A 30 -26.11 -35.45 54.46
C SER A 30 -26.96 -34.74 53.43
N ALA A 31 -28.17 -34.34 53.76
CA ALA A 31 -29.05 -33.57 52.90
C ALA A 31 -28.46 -32.17 52.59
N ALA A 32 -27.90 -31.51 53.57
CA ALA A 32 -27.25 -30.21 53.36
C ALA A 32 -26.03 -30.27 52.42
N VAL A 33 -25.20 -31.30 52.51
CA VAL A 33 -24.06 -31.52 51.61
C VAL A 33 -24.52 -31.78 50.18
N VAL A 34 -25.59 -32.59 49.95
CA VAL A 34 -26.11 -32.82 48.62
C VAL A 34 -26.67 -31.53 47.99
N VAL A 35 -27.40 -30.72 48.74
CA VAL A 35 -27.93 -29.44 48.28
C VAL A 35 -26.78 -28.47 47.93
N ALA A 36 -25.73 -28.43 48.73
CA ALA A 36 -24.56 -27.58 48.45
C ALA A 36 -23.81 -28.00 47.17
N VAL A 37 -23.66 -29.31 46.93
CA VAL A 37 -23.03 -29.83 45.69
C VAL A 37 -23.88 -29.52 44.46
N ILE A 38 -25.19 -29.70 44.54
CA ILE A 38 -26.10 -29.37 43.43
C ILE A 38 -26.07 -27.83 43.18
N GLY A 39 -26.11 -27.01 44.24
CA GLY A 39 -25.99 -25.56 44.10
C GLY A 39 -24.70 -25.13 43.43
N ALA A 40 -23.54 -25.69 43.85
CA ALA A 40 -22.28 -25.42 43.24
C ALA A 40 -22.20 -25.84 41.77
N ALA A 41 -22.80 -26.99 41.42
CA ALA A 41 -22.86 -27.45 40.03
C ALA A 41 -23.71 -26.52 39.14
N ILE A 42 -24.83 -26.03 39.68
CA ILE A 42 -25.70 -25.06 38.96
C ILE A 42 -24.96 -23.75 38.72
N VAL A 43 -24.27 -23.21 39.74
CA VAL A 43 -23.48 -21.97 39.60
C VAL A 43 -22.34 -22.13 38.60
N ALA A 44 -21.64 -23.25 38.66
CA ALA A 44 -20.57 -23.56 37.72
C ALA A 44 -21.10 -23.67 36.27
N TRP A 45 -22.27 -24.31 36.09
CA TRP A 45 -22.88 -24.40 34.77
C TRP A 45 -23.38 -23.03 34.27
N GLN A 46 -23.97 -22.21 35.12
CA GLN A 46 -24.37 -20.84 34.78
C GLN A 46 -23.18 -19.97 34.40
N ALA A 47 -22.07 -20.04 35.15
CA ALA A 47 -20.85 -19.31 34.85
C ALA A 47 -20.27 -19.75 33.50
N TRP A 48 -20.26 -21.04 33.22
CA TRP A 48 -19.80 -21.58 31.91
C TRP A 48 -20.68 -21.11 30.77
N GLU A 49 -22.00 -21.18 30.89
CA GLU A 49 -22.94 -20.74 29.87
C GLU A 49 -22.84 -19.21 29.62
N THR A 50 -22.70 -18.41 30.71
CA THR A 50 -22.45 -16.97 30.60
C THR A 50 -21.16 -16.67 29.87
N HIS A 51 -20.08 -17.38 30.17
CA HIS A 51 -18.80 -17.22 29.48
C HIS A 51 -18.92 -17.59 27.99
N ARG A 52 -19.63 -18.67 27.68
CA ARG A 52 -19.88 -19.11 26.29
C ARG A 52 -20.69 -18.09 25.50
N THR A 53 -21.78 -17.59 26.07
CA THR A 53 -22.63 -16.57 25.43
C THR A 53 -21.88 -15.24 25.24
N THR A 54 -21.07 -14.83 26.22
CA THR A 54 -20.23 -13.64 26.10
C THR A 54 -19.22 -13.77 24.97
N SER A 55 -18.54 -14.92 24.86
CA SER A 55 -17.57 -15.16 23.78
C SER A 55 -18.22 -15.19 22.38
N LEU A 56 -19.43 -15.75 22.27
CA LEU A 56 -20.22 -15.74 21.03
C LEU A 56 -20.66 -14.32 20.67
N SER A 57 -21.11 -13.56 21.65
CA SER A 57 -21.51 -12.16 21.45
C SER A 57 -20.32 -11.28 21.00
N GLN A 58 -19.14 -11.47 21.56
CA GLN A 58 -17.92 -10.77 21.12
C GLN A 58 -17.56 -11.12 19.66
N LYS A 59 -17.65 -12.39 19.28
CA LYS A 59 -17.42 -12.83 17.90
C LYS A 59 -18.46 -12.24 16.94
N ALA A 60 -19.73 -12.21 17.35
CA ALA A 60 -20.81 -11.63 16.56
C ALA A 60 -20.62 -10.11 16.38
N LEU A 61 -20.21 -9.39 17.43
CA LEU A 61 -19.89 -7.97 17.34
C LEU A 61 -18.71 -7.70 16.42
N ALA A 62 -17.65 -8.51 16.52
CA ALA A 62 -16.48 -8.39 15.63
C ALA A 62 -16.87 -8.65 14.16
N ALA A 63 -17.70 -9.67 13.90
CA ALA A 63 -18.20 -9.95 12.56
C ALA A 63 -19.10 -8.81 12.03
N SER A 64 -19.99 -8.27 12.86
CA SER A 64 -20.83 -7.12 12.48
C SER A 64 -20.02 -5.87 12.20
N ALA A 65 -19.00 -5.60 12.99
CA ALA A 65 -18.06 -4.48 12.74
C ALA A 65 -17.33 -4.66 11.42
N ALA A 66 -16.83 -5.87 11.14
CA ALA A 66 -16.15 -6.17 9.87
C ALA A 66 -17.08 -5.96 8.66
N LEU A 67 -18.34 -6.42 8.74
CA LEU A 67 -19.33 -6.22 7.70
C LEU A 67 -19.69 -4.74 7.50
N ALA A 68 -19.83 -3.97 8.57
CA ALA A 68 -20.09 -2.54 8.50
C ALA A 68 -18.91 -1.79 7.81
N ILE A 69 -17.69 -2.18 8.12
CA ILE A 69 -16.48 -1.63 7.50
C ILE A 69 -16.42 -1.97 6.01
N ASP A 70 -16.66 -3.23 5.62
CA ASP A 70 -16.68 -3.66 4.22
C ASP A 70 -17.79 -2.96 3.43
N SER A 71 -18.95 -2.77 4.05
CA SER A 71 -20.05 -2.01 3.45
C SER A 71 -19.69 -0.55 3.23
N ALA A 72 -19.07 0.10 4.22
CA ALA A 72 -18.60 1.48 4.09
C ALA A 72 -17.53 1.62 2.99
N ARG A 73 -16.57 0.70 2.93
CA ARG A 73 -15.57 0.66 1.85
C ARG A 73 -16.21 0.49 0.48
N SER A 74 -17.14 -0.45 0.34
CA SER A 74 -17.84 -0.68 -0.93
C SER A 74 -18.59 0.56 -1.41
N ARG A 75 -19.24 1.29 -0.50
CA ARG A 75 -19.89 2.57 -0.80
C ARG A 75 -18.88 3.62 -1.27
N LEU A 76 -17.79 3.78 -0.51
CA LEU A 76 -16.74 4.75 -0.85
C LEU A 76 -16.06 4.41 -2.17
N ASP A 77 -15.85 3.13 -2.48
CA ASP A 77 -15.29 2.68 -3.76
C ASP A 77 -16.19 2.99 -4.95
N GLN A 78 -17.51 2.88 -4.77
CA GLN A 78 -18.47 3.23 -5.82
C GLN A 78 -18.48 4.73 -6.13
N GLU A 79 -18.23 5.54 -5.11
CA GLU A 79 -18.21 6.99 -5.18
C GLU A 79 -16.81 7.58 -5.43
N ALA A 80 -15.77 6.75 -5.37
CA ALA A 80 -14.38 7.19 -5.52
C ALA A 80 -14.12 7.87 -6.86
N PRO A 81 -13.30 8.92 -6.89
CA PRO A 81 -12.82 9.50 -8.13
C PRO A 81 -12.18 8.44 -9.03
N ARG A 82 -12.48 8.51 -10.32
CA ARG A 82 -11.88 7.62 -11.33
C ARG A 82 -10.97 8.46 -12.20
N ILE A 83 -9.68 8.32 -11.95
CA ILE A 83 -8.67 8.93 -12.81
C ILE A 83 -7.85 7.83 -13.48
N ASP A 84 -7.35 8.17 -14.65
CA ASP A 84 -6.38 7.38 -15.40
C ASP A 84 -5.05 8.14 -15.40
N VAL A 85 -3.98 7.43 -15.01
CA VAL A 85 -2.62 7.97 -14.97
C VAL A 85 -1.76 7.08 -15.84
N TYR A 86 -1.16 7.63 -16.88
CA TYR A 86 -0.27 6.86 -17.72
C TYR A 86 0.85 7.71 -18.32
N VAL A 87 1.94 7.05 -18.67
CA VAL A 87 3.09 7.68 -19.31
C VAL A 87 2.94 7.59 -20.81
N GLU A 88 2.95 8.74 -21.49
CA GLU A 88 2.82 8.80 -22.94
C GLU A 88 4.13 8.58 -23.69
N GLY A 89 5.23 8.99 -23.09
CA GLY A 89 6.54 8.86 -23.71
C GLY A 89 7.65 9.43 -22.82
N VAL A 90 8.86 9.09 -23.19
CA VAL A 90 10.09 9.57 -22.55
C VAL A 90 10.97 10.21 -23.60
N SER A 91 11.57 11.35 -23.28
CA SER A 91 12.46 12.08 -24.15
C SER A 91 13.78 12.39 -23.44
N ILE A 92 14.83 12.50 -24.23
CA ILE A 92 16.16 12.93 -23.76
C ILE A 92 16.36 14.36 -24.25
N LEU A 93 16.74 15.24 -23.34
CA LEU A 93 16.89 16.66 -23.58
C LEU A 93 18.30 17.11 -23.15
N THR A 94 18.81 18.12 -23.81
CA THR A 94 20.02 18.81 -23.33
C THR A 94 19.68 19.64 -22.10
N ASP A 95 20.57 19.65 -21.12
CA ASP A 95 20.54 20.68 -20.09
C ASP A 95 21.04 21.99 -20.73
N GLY A 96 20.11 22.76 -21.21
CA GLY A 96 20.41 24.08 -21.77
C GLY A 96 20.69 25.13 -20.68
N PRO A 97 21.30 26.28 -21.03
CA PRO A 97 21.33 27.43 -20.13
C PRO A 97 19.94 27.73 -19.58
N ARG A 98 19.84 28.23 -18.35
CA ARG A 98 18.55 28.45 -17.64
C ARG A 98 17.50 29.24 -18.45
N ASP A 99 17.94 30.02 -19.43
CA ASP A 99 17.09 30.86 -20.27
C ASP A 99 16.78 30.25 -21.65
N THR A 100 17.27 29.03 -21.94
CA THR A 100 17.02 28.34 -23.20
C THR A 100 16.19 27.11 -22.95
N PRO A 101 15.08 26.91 -23.66
CA PRO A 101 14.27 25.71 -23.50
C PRO A 101 15.16 24.49 -23.83
N PRO A 102 15.01 23.38 -23.05
CA PRO A 102 15.76 22.17 -23.29
C PRO A 102 15.48 21.68 -24.72
N ALA A 103 16.55 21.42 -25.46
CA ALA A 103 16.46 20.95 -26.83
C ALA A 103 16.61 19.44 -26.89
N GLN A 104 15.93 18.81 -27.82
CA GLN A 104 16.13 17.38 -28.08
C GLN A 104 17.57 17.16 -28.59
N ILE A 105 18.22 16.14 -28.08
CA ILE A 105 19.58 15.81 -28.48
C ILE A 105 19.58 15.20 -29.87
N GLU A 106 20.52 15.61 -30.69
CA GLU A 106 20.70 15.05 -32.02
C GLU A 106 21.09 13.57 -31.97
N PRO A 107 20.50 12.73 -32.83
CA PRO A 107 20.92 11.34 -32.95
C PRO A 107 22.43 11.27 -33.29
N GLY A 108 23.13 10.38 -32.62
CA GLY A 108 24.58 10.22 -32.81
C GLY A 108 25.48 11.15 -31.97
N ALA A 109 24.91 11.92 -31.04
CA ALA A 109 25.69 12.68 -30.07
C ALA A 109 26.63 11.75 -29.29
N ARG A 110 27.88 12.18 -29.12
CA ARG A 110 28.95 11.45 -28.44
C ARG A 110 29.61 12.30 -27.38
N TRP A 111 30.07 11.66 -26.30
CA TRP A 111 30.73 12.30 -25.18
C TRP A 111 31.97 11.51 -24.74
N ASP A 112 33.01 12.21 -24.32
CA ASP A 112 34.16 11.62 -23.65
C ASP A 112 33.97 11.81 -22.14
N LEU A 113 33.69 10.74 -21.40
CA LEU A 113 33.44 10.84 -19.96
C LEU A 113 34.64 11.29 -19.17
N SER A 114 35.88 11.18 -19.72
CA SER A 114 37.09 11.73 -19.06
C SER A 114 37.04 13.26 -18.95
N HIS A 115 36.31 13.90 -19.86
CA HIS A 115 36.19 15.37 -19.94
C HIS A 115 34.76 15.84 -19.66
N ASP A 116 33.74 15.08 -20.07
CA ASP A 116 32.34 15.48 -20.06
C ASP A 116 31.53 14.91 -18.89
N SER A 117 32.15 14.14 -17.98
CA SER A 117 31.43 13.42 -16.91
C SER A 117 30.51 14.30 -16.04
N ALA A 118 30.88 15.58 -15.88
CA ALA A 118 30.14 16.57 -15.12
C ALA A 118 28.99 17.26 -15.90
N ARG A 119 28.92 17.07 -17.24
CA ARG A 119 27.84 17.63 -18.04
C ARG A 119 26.54 16.95 -17.68
N SER A 120 25.46 17.73 -17.61
CA SER A 120 24.15 17.21 -17.28
C SER A 120 23.37 16.84 -18.54
N LEU A 121 22.60 15.78 -18.40
CA LEU A 121 21.63 15.30 -19.37
C LEU A 121 20.28 15.14 -18.68
N GLN A 122 19.24 15.60 -19.32
CA GLN A 122 17.88 15.53 -18.78
C GLN A 122 17.08 14.44 -19.48
N VAL A 123 16.43 13.60 -18.68
CA VAL A 123 15.42 12.64 -19.14
C VAL A 123 14.09 13.09 -18.62
N GLN A 124 13.12 13.23 -19.50
CA GLN A 124 11.79 13.72 -19.17
C GLN A 124 10.72 12.71 -19.60
N ALA A 125 9.90 12.30 -18.66
CA ALA A 125 8.74 11.47 -18.90
C ALA A 125 7.46 12.32 -18.87
N ARG A 126 6.64 12.22 -19.91
CA ARG A 126 5.34 12.88 -19.99
C ARG A 126 4.28 12.00 -19.35
N VAL A 127 3.68 12.47 -18.28
CA VAL A 127 2.62 11.78 -17.52
C VAL A 127 1.30 12.48 -17.81
N ARG A 128 0.35 11.72 -18.32
CA ARG A 128 -1.02 12.19 -18.55
C ARG A 128 -1.92 11.74 -17.41
N VAL A 129 -2.70 12.65 -16.88
CA VAL A 129 -3.71 12.40 -15.86
C VAL A 129 -5.06 12.82 -16.41
N LYS A 130 -6.00 11.88 -16.50
CA LYS A 130 -7.34 12.10 -17.05
C LYS A 130 -8.41 11.79 -16.02
N ASN A 131 -9.36 12.70 -15.83
CA ASN A 131 -10.56 12.42 -15.06
C ASN A 131 -11.56 11.66 -15.93
N LEU A 132 -11.88 10.44 -15.53
CA LEU A 132 -12.83 9.57 -16.24
C LEU A 132 -14.29 9.80 -15.81
N MET A 133 -14.53 10.63 -14.78
CA MET A 133 -15.87 10.98 -14.33
C MET A 133 -16.49 12.00 -15.29
N SER A 134 -17.76 11.82 -15.59
CA SER A 134 -18.51 12.74 -16.45
C SER A 134 -19.23 13.87 -15.67
N ASP A 135 -19.37 13.70 -14.38
CA ASP A 135 -20.24 14.49 -13.51
C ASP A 135 -19.53 15.11 -12.30
N ARG A 136 -18.25 14.76 -12.07
CA ARG A 136 -17.53 15.16 -10.86
C ARG A 136 -16.14 15.70 -11.14
N THR A 137 -15.81 16.75 -10.43
CA THR A 137 -14.45 17.29 -10.32
C THR A 137 -13.66 16.47 -9.32
N THR A 138 -12.40 16.25 -9.63
CA THR A 138 -11.47 15.49 -8.77
C THR A 138 -10.37 16.42 -8.29
N HIS A 139 -10.08 16.38 -7.01
CA HIS A 139 -8.93 17.05 -6.44
C HIS A 139 -7.67 16.27 -6.78
N LEU A 140 -6.72 16.92 -7.44
CA LEU A 140 -5.46 16.31 -7.87
C LEU A 140 -4.30 17.06 -7.24
N LYS A 141 -3.40 16.32 -6.60
CA LYS A 141 -2.12 16.80 -6.12
C LYS A 141 -1.01 16.00 -6.77
N VAL A 142 -0.02 16.69 -7.30
CA VAL A 142 1.17 16.05 -7.85
C VAL A 142 2.39 16.47 -7.04
N THR A 143 3.29 15.52 -6.80
CA THR A 143 4.55 15.75 -6.08
C THR A 143 5.70 15.15 -6.88
N GLY A 144 6.81 15.86 -6.98
CA GLY A 144 7.96 15.46 -7.78
C GLY A 144 7.73 15.52 -9.29
N LEU A 145 6.59 16.07 -9.74
CA LEU A 145 6.31 16.34 -11.15
C LEU A 145 6.14 17.85 -11.35
N HIS A 146 6.42 18.30 -12.55
CA HIS A 146 6.21 19.68 -12.99
C HIS A 146 5.04 19.76 -13.96
N ASP A 147 4.25 20.83 -13.88
CA ASP A 147 3.28 21.17 -14.91
C ASP A 147 3.99 21.77 -16.15
N PRO A 148 3.30 22.02 -17.27
CA PRO A 148 3.89 22.66 -18.46
C PRO A 148 4.52 24.03 -18.18
N ASP A 149 4.06 24.73 -17.14
CA ASP A 149 4.60 26.02 -16.70
C ASP A 149 5.78 25.84 -15.72
N MET A 150 6.34 24.63 -15.58
CA MET A 150 7.45 24.28 -14.71
C MET A 150 7.19 24.50 -13.20
N ARG A 151 5.93 24.51 -12.79
CA ARG A 151 5.56 24.55 -11.38
C ARG A 151 5.60 23.16 -10.78
N ALA A 152 6.41 23.01 -9.75
CA ALA A 152 6.47 21.75 -8.98
C ALA A 152 5.33 21.69 -7.96
N ASP A 153 4.98 20.47 -7.54
CA ASP A 153 4.07 20.18 -6.44
C ASP A 153 2.72 20.92 -6.55
N THR A 154 2.12 20.86 -7.73
CA THR A 154 0.86 21.54 -8.01
C THR A 154 -0.34 20.81 -7.43
N GLU A 155 -1.30 21.59 -6.94
CA GLU A 155 -2.59 21.13 -6.46
C GLU A 155 -3.69 21.78 -7.29
N VAL A 156 -4.55 21.00 -7.93
CA VAL A 156 -5.53 21.49 -8.89
C VAL A 156 -6.83 20.71 -8.83
N LEU A 157 -7.90 21.35 -9.26
CA LEU A 157 -9.17 20.67 -9.52
C LEU A 157 -9.21 20.22 -10.98
N LEU A 158 -9.32 18.93 -11.19
CA LEU A 158 -9.45 18.33 -12.50
C LEU A 158 -10.95 18.19 -12.83
N LEU A 159 -11.42 18.99 -13.78
CA LEU A 159 -12.82 19.00 -14.19
C LEU A 159 -13.24 17.65 -14.80
N PRO A 160 -14.54 17.36 -14.88
CA PRO A 160 -15.06 16.16 -15.52
C PRO A 160 -14.52 16.01 -16.95
N THR A 161 -14.15 14.79 -17.33
CA THR A 161 -13.65 14.40 -18.66
C THR A 161 -12.42 15.15 -19.16
N THR A 162 -11.82 16.01 -18.35
CA THR A 162 -10.62 16.76 -18.73
C THR A 162 -9.35 15.98 -18.42
N GLU A 163 -8.26 16.37 -19.07
CA GLU A 163 -6.93 15.81 -18.85
C GLU A 163 -5.90 16.91 -18.63
N ARG A 164 -4.83 16.56 -17.94
CA ARG A 164 -3.65 17.39 -17.74
C ARG A 164 -2.39 16.58 -17.93
N PHE A 165 -1.34 17.30 -18.32
CA PHE A 165 -0.01 16.72 -18.50
C PHE A 165 0.93 17.25 -17.44
N TYR A 166 1.80 16.37 -17.00
CA TYR A 166 2.88 16.65 -16.06
C TYR A 166 4.15 16.01 -16.56
N PHE A 167 5.27 16.47 -16.07
CA PHE A 167 6.58 15.96 -16.45
C PHE A 167 7.32 15.47 -15.22
N LEU A 168 7.74 14.21 -15.25
CA LEU A 168 8.69 13.65 -14.32
C LEU A 168 10.07 13.80 -14.95
N THR A 169 10.92 14.62 -14.35
CA THR A 169 12.19 15.03 -14.94
C THR A 169 13.35 14.56 -14.08
N ALA A 170 14.27 13.83 -14.68
CA ALA A 170 15.53 13.39 -14.11
C ALA A 170 16.68 14.16 -14.75
N THR A 171 17.40 14.96 -13.98
CA THR A 171 18.58 15.67 -14.43
C THR A 171 19.80 15.12 -13.67
N PHE A 172 20.63 14.35 -14.36
CA PHE A 172 21.83 13.75 -13.81
C PHE A 172 23.04 14.06 -14.71
N THR A 173 24.22 13.95 -14.14
CA THR A 173 25.45 14.06 -14.91
C THR A 173 25.65 12.84 -15.81
N LEU A 174 26.47 12.98 -16.85
CA LEU A 174 26.82 11.86 -17.73
C LEU A 174 27.51 10.73 -16.95
N GLY A 175 28.31 11.05 -15.92
CA GLY A 175 28.88 10.05 -15.02
C GLY A 175 27.80 9.23 -14.29
N GLN A 176 26.77 9.89 -13.75
CA GLN A 176 25.65 9.21 -13.08
C GLN A 176 24.78 8.39 -14.05
N TRP A 177 24.61 8.85 -15.28
CA TRP A 177 23.92 8.07 -16.30
C TRP A 177 24.73 6.83 -16.73
N ALA A 178 26.07 6.94 -16.77
CA ALA A 178 26.93 5.79 -17.01
C ALA A 178 26.82 4.74 -15.90
N GLU A 179 26.78 5.17 -14.63
CA GLU A 179 26.54 4.28 -13.49
C GLU A 179 25.19 3.55 -13.60
N ASN A 180 24.13 4.23 -14.06
CA ASN A 180 22.85 3.61 -14.32
C ASN A 180 22.93 2.54 -15.41
N TRP A 181 23.64 2.82 -16.51
CA TRP A 181 23.83 1.85 -17.58
C TRP A 181 24.62 0.62 -17.12
N GLU A 182 25.72 0.82 -16.38
CA GLU A 182 26.53 -0.27 -15.83
C GLU A 182 25.70 -1.15 -14.87
N SER A 183 24.91 -0.53 -14.01
CA SER A 183 24.01 -1.25 -13.12
C SER A 183 22.95 -2.05 -13.89
N HIS A 184 22.38 -1.46 -14.94
CA HIS A 184 21.43 -2.15 -15.81
C HIS A 184 22.06 -3.38 -16.47
N GLN A 185 23.28 -3.25 -17.03
CA GLN A 185 24.02 -4.37 -17.61
C GLN A 185 24.33 -5.48 -16.60
N ALA A 186 24.55 -5.11 -15.35
CA ALA A 186 24.77 -6.05 -14.26
C ALA A 186 23.48 -6.67 -13.70
N GLY A 187 22.30 -6.30 -14.23
CA GLY A 187 21.00 -6.72 -13.72
C GLY A 187 20.67 -6.15 -12.33
N MET A 188 21.31 -5.04 -11.96
CA MET A 188 21.09 -4.34 -10.69
C MET A 188 20.13 -3.16 -10.88
N PRO A 189 19.42 -2.74 -9.82
CA PRO A 189 18.64 -1.51 -9.86
C PRO A 189 19.48 -0.29 -10.18
N ALA A 190 18.94 0.65 -10.98
CA ALA A 190 19.61 1.91 -11.26
C ALA A 190 19.85 2.71 -9.96
N PRO A 191 21.07 3.16 -9.68
CA PRO A 191 21.38 3.93 -8.48
C PRO A 191 20.79 5.36 -8.53
N ASN A 192 20.69 5.95 -9.71
CA ASN A 192 20.17 7.30 -9.90
C ASN A 192 18.76 7.23 -10.49
N VAL A 193 17.75 7.50 -9.67
CA VAL A 193 16.33 7.47 -10.03
C VAL A 193 15.61 8.71 -9.53
N VAL A 194 14.50 9.05 -10.18
CA VAL A 194 13.61 10.13 -9.73
C VAL A 194 12.24 9.57 -9.42
N ASN A 195 11.71 9.97 -8.28
CA ASN A 195 10.40 9.56 -7.83
C ASN A 195 9.42 10.73 -7.93
N GLY A 196 8.20 10.39 -8.34
CA GLY A 196 7.07 11.29 -8.33
C GLY A 196 5.82 10.58 -7.84
N CYS A 197 4.78 11.34 -7.58
CA CYS A 197 3.51 10.77 -7.16
C CYS A 197 2.35 11.63 -7.68
N VAL A 198 1.35 10.97 -8.22
CA VAL A 198 0.04 11.54 -8.49
C VAL A 198 -0.90 11.10 -7.39
N ILE A 199 -1.61 12.03 -6.79
CA ILE A 199 -2.55 11.79 -5.70
C ILE A 199 -3.89 12.35 -6.12
N SER A 200 -4.93 11.54 -6.10
CA SER A 200 -6.30 12.03 -6.28
C SER A 200 -7.11 11.82 -5.01
N GLY A 201 -7.94 12.76 -4.70
CA GLY A 201 -8.81 12.72 -3.54
C GLY A 201 -10.22 13.20 -3.83
N ASP A 202 -11.11 12.83 -2.95
CA ASP A 202 -12.46 13.39 -2.88
C ASP A 202 -12.44 14.63 -1.97
N ASP A 203 -13.12 15.68 -2.39
CA ASP A 203 -13.23 16.95 -1.63
C ASP A 203 -14.29 16.88 -0.51
N ARG A 204 -14.88 15.72 -0.28
CA ARG A 204 -15.94 15.52 0.72
C ARG A 204 -15.38 15.20 2.11
N ASP A 205 -16.26 15.32 3.11
CA ASP A 205 -15.95 15.00 4.51
C ASP A 205 -15.56 13.52 4.75
N GLU A 206 -15.83 12.66 3.80
CA GLU A 206 -15.43 11.25 3.76
C GLU A 206 -15.08 10.87 2.33
N GLY A 207 -14.14 9.97 2.13
CA GLY A 207 -13.78 9.63 0.77
C GLY A 207 -12.59 8.67 0.65
N VAL A 208 -12.06 8.68 -0.55
CA VAL A 208 -10.95 7.85 -0.97
C VAL A 208 -9.82 8.74 -1.44
N VAL A 209 -8.61 8.40 -1.04
CA VAL A 209 -7.38 8.97 -1.60
C VAL A 209 -6.64 7.87 -2.32
N ASP A 210 -6.46 8.04 -3.62
CA ASP A 210 -5.68 7.15 -4.47
C ASP A 210 -4.31 7.78 -4.77
N ARG A 211 -3.26 6.97 -4.67
CA ARG A 211 -1.88 7.36 -4.95
C ARG A 211 -1.31 6.50 -6.07
N TRP A 212 -0.65 7.15 -7.01
CA TRP A 212 0.11 6.52 -8.09
C TRP A 212 1.57 6.92 -7.94
N PRO A 213 2.38 6.15 -7.22
CA PRO A 213 3.80 6.38 -7.16
C PRO A 213 4.44 6.06 -8.51
N LEU A 214 5.30 6.94 -8.98
CA LEU A 214 6.06 6.86 -10.22
C LEU A 214 7.53 6.81 -9.88
N CYS A 215 8.29 5.96 -10.55
CA CYS A 215 9.74 5.91 -10.43
C CYS A 215 10.33 5.87 -11.84
N LEU A 216 11.11 6.88 -12.20
CA LEU A 216 11.82 6.95 -13.46
C LEU A 216 13.26 6.48 -13.23
N ALA A 217 13.60 5.33 -13.81
CA ALA A 217 14.94 4.84 -14.00
C ALA A 217 15.30 4.95 -15.48
N ALA A 218 16.49 5.36 -15.82
CA ALA A 218 16.91 5.45 -17.21
C ALA A 218 18.41 5.22 -17.35
N TRP A 219 18.82 4.79 -18.55
CA TRP A 219 20.20 4.64 -19.01
C TRP A 219 20.31 5.15 -20.45
N PRO A 220 20.18 6.48 -20.60
CA PRO A 220 20.07 7.13 -21.92
C PRO A 220 21.36 7.09 -22.72
N ILE A 221 22.49 6.73 -22.11
CA ILE A 221 23.79 6.62 -22.76
C ILE A 221 24.41 5.24 -22.59
N GLN A 222 25.20 4.83 -23.57
CA GLN A 222 25.92 3.56 -23.58
C GLN A 222 27.33 3.76 -24.13
N PRO A 223 28.31 2.89 -23.85
CA PRO A 223 29.63 2.96 -24.46
C PRO A 223 29.53 2.88 -26.00
N ALA A 224 30.25 3.76 -26.67
CA ALA A 224 30.47 3.66 -28.11
C ALA A 224 31.49 2.55 -28.36
N GLY A 225 31.10 1.49 -29.08
CA GLY A 225 31.94 0.31 -29.27
C GLY A 225 33.24 0.52 -30.05
N ASP A 226 33.47 1.72 -30.59
CA ASP A 226 34.61 2.09 -31.45
C ASP A 226 35.75 2.78 -30.69
N SER A 227 35.55 3.29 -29.48
CA SER A 227 36.55 4.07 -28.75
C SER A 227 36.38 3.91 -27.23
N ALA A 228 37.47 3.53 -26.56
CA ALA A 228 37.44 3.44 -25.09
C ALA A 228 37.20 4.82 -24.46
N GLY A 229 36.26 4.89 -23.51
CA GLY A 229 35.90 6.14 -22.82
C GLY A 229 34.87 7.00 -23.54
N THR A 230 34.53 6.69 -24.79
CA THR A 230 33.52 7.40 -25.56
C THR A 230 32.14 6.77 -25.32
N TRP A 231 31.16 7.62 -25.08
CA TRP A 231 29.79 7.24 -24.86
C TRP A 231 28.89 7.88 -25.91
N GLN A 232 27.78 7.24 -26.20
CA GLN A 232 26.77 7.71 -27.15
C GLN A 232 25.37 7.50 -26.60
N LEU A 233 24.36 8.09 -27.24
CA LEU A 233 22.97 7.79 -26.91
C LEU A 233 22.69 6.29 -27.08
N THR A 234 21.93 5.73 -26.14
CA THR A 234 21.46 4.35 -26.25
C THR A 234 20.52 4.22 -27.44
N GLU A 235 20.78 3.27 -28.31
CA GLU A 235 19.93 2.98 -29.44
C GLU A 235 18.70 2.16 -29.01
N GLY A 236 17.58 2.36 -29.73
CA GLY A 236 16.34 1.65 -29.44
C GLY A 236 15.41 2.39 -28.48
N LYS A 237 14.44 1.65 -27.90
CA LYS A 237 13.40 2.22 -27.03
C LYS A 237 13.55 1.81 -25.56
N ASP A 238 14.39 0.84 -25.26
CA ASP A 238 14.50 0.18 -23.95
C ASP A 238 15.54 0.82 -23.02
N TRP A 239 15.80 2.12 -23.19
CA TRP A 239 16.76 2.87 -22.40
C TRP A 239 16.16 3.52 -21.13
N SER A 240 14.88 3.33 -20.92
CA SER A 240 14.21 3.83 -19.72
C SER A 240 13.17 2.83 -19.22
N ASP A 241 13.06 2.75 -17.92
CA ASP A 241 11.98 2.04 -17.24
C ASP A 241 11.24 3.04 -16.36
N ILE A 242 9.94 3.16 -16.61
CA ILE A 242 9.06 3.91 -15.73
C ILE A 242 8.17 2.92 -15.03
N ALA A 243 8.61 2.55 -13.85
CA ALA A 243 7.80 1.76 -12.97
C ALA A 243 6.67 2.65 -12.44
N MET A 244 5.52 2.59 -13.09
CA MET A 244 4.26 2.80 -12.39
C MET A 244 4.04 1.52 -11.59
N ARG A 245 4.18 1.59 -10.29
CA ARG A 245 3.78 0.44 -9.47
C ARG A 245 2.33 0.13 -9.82
N PRO A 246 2.00 -1.09 -10.28
CA PRO A 246 0.67 -1.43 -10.80
C PRO A 246 -0.42 -1.37 -9.73
N LEU A 247 -0.05 -1.18 -8.49
CA LEU A 247 -0.95 -1.06 -7.36
C LEU A 247 -1.01 0.40 -6.96
N ARG A 248 -2.06 1.09 -7.42
CA ARG A 248 -2.45 2.34 -6.76
C ARG A 248 -2.65 2.02 -5.28
N GLU A 249 -2.01 2.81 -4.44
CA GLU A 249 -2.26 2.76 -3.02
C GLU A 249 -3.58 3.49 -2.75
N ARG A 250 -4.54 2.78 -2.16
CA ARG A 250 -5.83 3.37 -1.81
C ARG A 250 -5.97 3.47 -0.31
N SER A 251 -6.27 4.66 0.18
CA SER A 251 -6.64 4.91 1.56
C SER A 251 -8.06 5.45 1.67
N TYR A 252 -8.72 5.10 2.76
CA TYR A 252 -10.07 5.55 3.07
C TYR A 252 -10.02 6.47 4.26
N TRP A 253 -10.78 7.55 4.24
CA TRP A 253 -10.92 8.44 5.36
C TRP A 253 -12.38 8.77 5.62
N ILE A 254 -12.72 8.93 6.88
CA ILE A 254 -14.04 9.33 7.33
C ILE A 254 -13.85 10.52 8.24
N SER A 255 -14.65 11.55 8.05
CA SER A 255 -14.55 12.78 8.81
C SER A 255 -14.67 12.52 10.31
N GLN A 256 -13.74 13.03 11.07
CA GLN A 256 -13.75 12.96 12.54
C GLN A 256 -14.78 13.90 13.18
N ARG A 257 -15.54 14.67 12.39
CA ARG A 257 -16.52 15.65 12.92
C ARG A 257 -17.61 15.03 13.78
N ARG A 258 -17.80 13.70 13.76
CA ARG A 258 -18.78 12.98 14.58
C ARG A 258 -18.19 12.20 15.76
N GLY A 259 -16.93 12.39 16.08
CA GLY A 259 -16.35 11.93 17.35
C GLY A 259 -16.27 10.42 17.59
N ILE A 260 -16.47 9.60 16.56
CA ILE A 260 -16.29 8.15 16.67
C ILE A 260 -14.99 7.81 15.92
N PRO A 261 -13.88 7.54 16.62
CA PRO A 261 -12.70 7.02 15.97
C PRO A 261 -13.04 5.64 15.40
N LEU A 262 -12.94 5.48 14.10
CA LEU A 262 -12.93 4.15 13.51
C LEU A 262 -11.62 3.47 13.87
N PRO A 263 -11.66 2.20 14.27
CA PRO A 263 -10.44 1.46 14.51
C PRO A 263 -9.59 1.42 13.24
N ASP A 264 -8.29 1.56 13.39
CA ASP A 264 -7.32 1.37 12.31
C ASP A 264 -7.60 0.06 11.62
N LEU A 265 -8.01 0.15 10.36
CA LEU A 265 -8.32 -1.02 9.57
C LEU A 265 -7.00 -1.65 9.14
N PRO A 266 -6.77 -2.94 9.43
CA PRO A 266 -5.59 -3.61 8.95
C PRO A 266 -5.55 -3.52 7.42
N GLU A 267 -4.44 -3.01 6.88
CA GLU A 267 -4.19 -3.01 5.46
C GLU A 267 -4.43 -4.43 4.92
N ARG A 268 -5.31 -4.54 3.93
CA ARG A 268 -5.50 -5.78 3.22
C ARG A 268 -4.17 -6.08 2.52
N ARG A 269 -3.33 -6.93 3.11
CA ARG A 269 -2.14 -7.43 2.43
C ARG A 269 -2.60 -8.01 1.09
N ALA A 270 -2.10 -7.42 0.00
CA ALA A 270 -2.30 -7.97 -1.32
C ALA A 270 -1.91 -9.45 -1.28
N PRO A 271 -2.70 -10.35 -1.89
CA PRO A 271 -2.34 -11.76 -1.94
C PRO A 271 -0.94 -11.85 -2.54
N THR A 272 0.01 -12.32 -1.75
CA THR A 272 1.38 -12.60 -2.18
C THR A 272 1.29 -13.48 -3.42
N GLY A 273 1.68 -12.93 -4.56
CA GLY A 273 1.64 -13.60 -5.84
C GLY A 273 2.28 -14.98 -5.72
N ARG A 274 1.53 -15.97 -6.11
CA ARG A 274 1.96 -17.36 -6.27
C ARG A 274 3.21 -17.33 -7.14
N GLN A 275 4.37 -17.57 -6.53
CA GLN A 275 5.60 -17.85 -7.29
C GLN A 275 5.27 -18.95 -8.30
N ALA A 276 5.31 -18.59 -9.58
CA ALA A 276 5.25 -19.54 -10.66
C ALA A 276 6.47 -20.45 -10.50
N ARG A 277 6.23 -21.65 -10.02
CA ARG A 277 7.18 -22.74 -10.00
C ARG A 277 7.45 -23.13 -11.45
N ASN A 278 8.51 -22.59 -12.04
CA ASN A 278 9.06 -23.11 -13.28
C ASN A 278 9.58 -24.52 -13.00
N GLY A 279 8.76 -25.50 -13.36
CA GLY A 279 9.17 -26.88 -13.49
C GLY A 279 9.89 -27.02 -14.83
N SER A 280 11.20 -27.18 -14.76
CA SER A 280 12.01 -27.74 -15.84
C SER A 280 11.70 -29.22 -15.96
N ALA A 281 11.32 -29.63 -17.13
CA ALA A 281 11.50 -30.96 -17.68
C ALA A 281 11.90 -30.81 -19.16
#